data_6ebf1744cd5622b6b98610aa5ccc1b0a
#
_entry.id   6ebf1744cd5622b6b98610aa5ccc1b0a
#
_cell.length_a   1.000
_cell.length_b   1.000
_cell.length_c   1.000
_cell.angle_alpha   90.00
_cell.angle_beta   90.00
_cell.angle_gamma   90.00
#
_symmetry.space_group_name_H-M   'P 1'
#
loop_
_entity.id
_entity.type
_entity.pdbx_description
1 polymer ?
#
loop_
_entity_poly.entity_id
_entity_poly.type
_entity_poly.pdbx_seq_one_letter_code
_entity_poly.pdbx_strand_id
1 'polypeptide(L)'
;MSFHKQKTIKNIIQLEGVGLHSGKFAKLTIKPASPNSGIVFIRKDLNKDNVIYPHVNNVSNAMLCTTVSNEFNVKVSTIEHLMGAFYGIGIDNAIVEIDNEEVPILDGSAKNFIEKIISSGFEISEEPIK
;
A
#
# COMPACT_ATOMS: atom_id res chain seq x y z
N MET A 1 -16.27 22.62 1.60
CA MET A 1 -14.85 22.70 2.02
C MET A 1 -14.57 21.64 3.06
N SER A 2 -13.56 20.83 2.86
CA SER A 2 -13.14 19.85 3.86
C SER A 2 -12.22 20.50 4.88
N PHE A 3 -12.51 20.29 6.17
CA PHE A 3 -11.63 20.71 7.25
C PHE A 3 -10.67 19.59 7.68
N HIS A 4 -10.81 18.43 7.09
CA HIS A 4 -9.90 17.31 7.36
C HIS A 4 -8.61 17.50 6.59
N LYS A 5 -7.51 17.27 7.28
CA LYS A 5 -6.17 17.37 6.69
C LYS A 5 -5.64 16.01 6.33
N GLN A 6 -4.75 15.97 5.36
CA GLN A 6 -4.15 14.72 4.88
C GLN A 6 -3.27 14.10 5.95
N LYS A 7 -3.29 12.76 6.00
CA LYS A 7 -2.62 11.97 7.01
C LYS A 7 -1.65 10.98 6.36
N THR A 8 -0.48 10.83 6.94
CA THR A 8 0.47 9.77 6.59
C THR A 8 0.91 9.06 7.87
N ILE A 9 1.68 8.00 7.72
CA ILE A 9 2.27 7.32 8.88
C ILE A 9 3.46 8.11 9.41
N LYS A 10 3.76 7.96 10.71
CA LYS A 10 4.86 8.66 11.34
C LYS A 10 6.18 7.91 11.22
N ASN A 11 6.15 6.60 11.42
CA ASN A 11 7.35 5.76 11.43
C ASN A 11 7.27 4.71 10.34
N ILE A 12 8.43 4.24 9.89
CA ILE A 12 8.51 3.18 8.89
C ILE A 12 8.01 1.87 9.50
N ILE A 13 7.19 1.16 8.72
CA ILE A 13 6.64 -0.14 9.09
C ILE A 13 7.24 -1.20 8.19
N GLN A 14 7.70 -2.31 8.77
CA GLN A 14 8.17 -3.46 8.02
C GLN A 14 7.34 -4.68 8.36
N LEU A 15 6.92 -5.39 7.31
CA LEU A 15 6.15 -6.62 7.38
C LEU A 15 6.73 -7.61 6.39
N GLU A 16 6.58 -8.89 6.68
CA GLU A 16 7.01 -9.92 5.75
C GLU A 16 6.13 -11.15 5.86
N GLY A 17 6.06 -11.92 4.81
CA GLY A 17 5.27 -13.12 4.79
C GLY A 17 5.10 -13.66 3.37
N VAL A 18 4.26 -14.66 3.26
CA VAL A 18 4.02 -15.38 2.00
C VAL A 18 2.77 -14.85 1.33
N GLY A 19 2.83 -14.68 0.01
CA GLY A 19 1.66 -14.34 -0.80
C GLY A 19 0.71 -15.52 -0.90
N LEU A 20 -0.60 -15.24 -0.81
CA LEU A 20 -1.64 -16.27 -0.83
C LEU A 20 -1.63 -17.05 -2.14
N HIS A 21 -1.50 -16.36 -3.26
CA HIS A 21 -1.61 -16.98 -4.58
C HIS A 21 -0.25 -17.38 -5.15
N SER A 22 0.78 -16.55 -4.93
CA SER A 22 2.11 -16.81 -5.47
C SER A 22 2.88 -17.86 -4.67
N GLY A 23 2.58 -17.98 -3.37
CA GLY A 23 3.37 -18.81 -2.47
C GLY A 23 4.77 -18.27 -2.22
N LYS A 24 5.07 -17.06 -2.69
CA LYS A 24 6.40 -16.46 -2.58
C LYS A 24 6.49 -15.56 -1.38
N PHE A 25 7.66 -15.56 -0.73
CA PHE A 25 7.94 -14.69 0.39
C PHE A 25 8.20 -13.27 -0.10
N ALA A 26 7.59 -12.30 0.56
CA ALA A 26 7.77 -10.89 0.24
C ALA A 26 8.00 -10.07 1.51
N LYS A 27 8.85 -9.05 1.38
CA LYS A 27 9.06 -8.04 2.40
C LYS A 27 8.38 -6.76 1.96
N LEU A 28 7.60 -6.20 2.88
CA LEU A 28 6.84 -4.99 2.66
C LEU A 28 7.33 -3.91 3.60
N THR A 29 7.66 -2.74 3.05
CA THR A 29 8.06 -1.58 3.84
C THR A 29 7.12 -0.42 3.53
N ILE A 30 6.43 0.08 4.54
CA ILE A 30 5.53 1.23 4.39
C ILE A 30 6.25 2.45 4.95
N LYS A 31 6.34 3.49 4.15
CA LYS A 31 7.05 4.73 4.48
C LYS A 31 6.11 5.92 4.47
N PRO A 32 6.40 6.95 5.28
CA PRO A 32 5.69 8.22 5.16
C PRO A 32 5.82 8.81 3.78
N ALA A 33 4.80 9.54 3.35
CA ALA A 33 4.81 10.23 2.06
C ALA A 33 4.30 11.66 2.21
N SER A 34 4.75 12.52 1.30
CA SER A 34 4.38 13.92 1.27
C SER A 34 2.89 14.10 0.99
N PRO A 35 2.29 15.22 1.41
CA PRO A 35 0.91 15.53 1.03
C PRO A 35 0.74 15.47 -0.50
N ASN A 36 -0.43 15.06 -0.93
CA ASN A 36 -0.83 14.91 -2.34
C ASN A 36 -0.13 13.77 -3.08
N SER A 37 0.65 12.92 -2.37
CA SER A 37 1.30 11.76 -2.99
C SER A 37 0.33 10.62 -3.29
N GLY A 38 -0.70 10.47 -2.45
CA GLY A 38 -1.55 9.29 -2.49
C GLY A 38 -0.80 8.05 -2.00
N ILE A 39 -1.37 6.89 -2.25
CA ILE A 39 -0.72 5.61 -1.98
C ILE A 39 0.05 5.21 -3.23
N VAL A 40 1.32 4.85 -3.07
CA VAL A 40 2.21 4.48 -4.17
C VAL A 40 2.88 3.16 -3.85
N PHE A 41 2.84 2.22 -4.78
CA PHE A 41 3.59 0.96 -4.68
C PHE A 41 4.87 1.05 -5.48
N ILE A 42 5.97 0.57 -4.90
CA ILE A 42 7.28 0.50 -5.58
C ILE A 42 7.81 -0.92 -5.47
N ARG A 43 8.04 -1.56 -6.63
CA ARG A 43 8.61 -2.90 -6.72
C ARG A 43 10.13 -2.81 -6.62
N LYS A 44 10.66 -3.13 -5.43
CA LYS A 44 12.10 -2.98 -5.13
C LYS A 44 12.96 -4.11 -5.74
N ASP A 45 12.34 -5.17 -6.20
CA ASP A 45 13.02 -6.26 -6.91
C ASP A 45 13.31 -5.92 -8.37
N LEU A 46 12.80 -4.81 -8.87
CA LEU A 46 12.97 -4.35 -10.24
C LEU A 46 13.80 -3.07 -10.27
N ASN A 47 14.58 -2.88 -11.34
CA ASN A 47 15.49 -1.75 -11.47
C ASN A 47 14.84 -0.52 -12.09
N LYS A 48 13.76 -0.71 -12.85
CA LYS A 48 13.07 0.38 -13.56
C LYS A 48 11.60 0.03 -13.74
N ASP A 49 10.81 1.06 -14.11
CA ASP A 49 9.39 0.91 -14.42
C ASP A 49 8.61 0.28 -13.27
N ASN A 50 9.08 0.50 -12.06
CA ASN A 50 8.67 -0.21 -10.85
C ASN A 50 7.70 0.58 -9.96
N VAL A 51 7.22 1.72 -10.40
CA VAL A 51 6.28 2.56 -9.64
C VAL A 51 4.86 2.29 -10.12
N ILE A 52 3.96 2.01 -9.19
CA ILE A 52 2.58 1.65 -9.51
C ILE A 52 1.65 2.46 -8.62
N TYR A 53 0.72 3.19 -9.25
CA TYR A 53 -0.32 3.94 -8.55
C TYR A 53 -1.60 3.12 -8.56
N PRO A 54 -2.22 2.87 -7.39
CA PRO A 54 -3.44 2.06 -7.33
C PRO A 54 -4.69 2.86 -7.71
N HIS A 55 -4.69 3.42 -8.91
CA HIS A 55 -5.88 4.08 -9.47
C HIS A 55 -6.83 3.05 -10.05
N VAL A 56 -8.11 3.41 -10.10
CA VAL A 56 -9.14 2.54 -10.65
C VAL A 56 -8.80 2.09 -12.08
N ASN A 57 -8.14 2.94 -12.86
CA ASN A 57 -7.76 2.62 -14.24
C ASN A 57 -6.59 1.62 -14.30
N ASN A 58 -5.88 1.41 -13.21
CA ASN A 58 -4.76 0.49 -13.13
C ASN A 58 -5.14 -0.84 -12.48
N VAL A 59 -6.41 -0.99 -12.08
CA VAL A 59 -6.88 -2.22 -11.45
C VAL A 59 -7.22 -3.23 -12.53
N SER A 60 -6.61 -4.40 -12.44
CA SER A 60 -7.01 -5.55 -13.24
C SER A 60 -7.60 -6.59 -12.29
N ASN A 61 -8.83 -7.02 -12.57
CA ASN A 61 -9.50 -7.99 -11.71
C ASN A 61 -9.05 -9.40 -12.07
N ALA A 62 -8.20 -9.96 -11.22
CA ALA A 62 -8.11 -11.39 -11.12
C ALA A 62 -9.30 -11.88 -10.30
N MET A 63 -9.80 -13.07 -10.58
CA MET A 63 -11.01 -13.60 -9.93
C MET A 63 -10.90 -13.72 -8.42
N LEU A 64 -9.68 -13.80 -7.88
CA LEU A 64 -9.43 -14.12 -6.47
C LEU A 64 -8.68 -13.05 -5.70
N CYS A 65 -8.20 -12.00 -6.37
CA CYS A 65 -7.46 -10.93 -5.71
C CYS A 65 -7.49 -9.64 -6.50
N THR A 66 -7.26 -8.52 -5.83
CA THR A 66 -7.14 -7.21 -6.47
C THR A 66 -5.70 -6.98 -6.89
N THR A 67 -5.52 -6.69 -8.16
CA THR A 67 -4.21 -6.44 -8.76
C THR A 67 -4.18 -5.05 -9.38
N VAL A 68 -3.11 -4.30 -9.15
CA VAL A 68 -2.84 -3.05 -9.85
C VAL A 68 -1.58 -3.19 -10.67
N SER A 69 -1.56 -2.53 -11.83
CA SER A 69 -0.39 -2.57 -12.70
C SER A 69 -0.15 -1.18 -13.31
N ASN A 70 1.07 -0.96 -13.76
CA ASN A 70 1.41 0.26 -14.50
C ASN A 70 1.40 -0.02 -16.01
N GLU A 71 1.74 1.00 -16.80
CA GLU A 71 1.77 0.91 -18.26
C GLU A 71 2.83 -0.08 -18.80
N PHE A 72 3.77 -0.49 -17.96
CA PHE A 72 4.84 -1.44 -18.32
C PHE A 72 4.50 -2.87 -17.89
N ASN A 73 3.26 -3.12 -17.48
CA ASN A 73 2.81 -4.43 -17.00
C ASN A 73 3.48 -4.90 -15.70
N VAL A 74 4.07 -4.01 -14.96
CA VAL A 74 4.58 -4.30 -13.61
C VAL A 74 3.40 -4.24 -12.65
N LYS A 75 3.23 -5.28 -11.85
CA LYS A 75 2.02 -5.45 -11.04
C LYS A 75 2.32 -5.72 -9.58
N VAL A 76 1.35 -5.38 -8.73
CA VAL A 76 1.27 -5.80 -7.33
C VAL A 76 -0.12 -6.36 -7.11
N SER A 77 -0.19 -7.56 -6.56
CA SER A 77 -1.44 -8.30 -6.35
C SER A 77 -1.79 -8.39 -4.87
N THR A 78 -3.06 -8.71 -4.61
CA THR A 78 -3.59 -8.97 -3.25
C THR A 78 -3.42 -7.74 -2.35
N ILE A 79 -3.77 -6.57 -2.90
CA ILE A 79 -3.63 -5.29 -2.19
C ILE A 79 -4.82 -4.96 -1.31
N GLU A 80 -5.92 -5.71 -1.40
CA GLU A 80 -7.21 -5.34 -0.80
C GLU A 80 -7.16 -5.16 0.71
N HIS A 81 -6.45 -6.02 1.44
CA HIS A 81 -6.37 -5.92 2.90
C HIS A 81 -5.54 -4.72 3.34
N LEU A 82 -4.42 -4.48 2.66
CA LEU A 82 -3.58 -3.32 2.94
C LEU A 82 -4.31 -2.03 2.61
N MET A 83 -4.94 -1.95 1.44
CA MET A 83 -5.70 -0.77 1.02
C MET A 83 -6.89 -0.53 1.94
N GLY A 84 -7.56 -1.62 2.35
CA GLY A 84 -8.65 -1.53 3.33
C GLY A 84 -8.18 -0.95 4.66
N ALA A 85 -6.99 -1.32 5.11
CA ALA A 85 -6.41 -0.77 6.33
C ALA A 85 -6.12 0.73 6.19
N PHE A 86 -5.48 1.15 5.10
CA PHE A 86 -5.23 2.56 4.84
C PHE A 86 -6.53 3.36 4.81
N TYR A 87 -7.50 2.85 4.08
CA TYR A 87 -8.79 3.52 3.92
C TYR A 87 -9.54 3.64 5.25
N GLY A 88 -9.58 2.53 6.00
CA GLY A 88 -10.30 2.48 7.28
C GLY A 88 -9.71 3.38 8.35
N ILE A 89 -8.38 3.57 8.34
CA ILE A 89 -7.68 4.45 9.29
C ILE A 89 -7.66 5.90 8.79
N GLY A 90 -7.80 6.10 7.48
CA GLY A 90 -7.74 7.44 6.88
C GLY A 90 -6.33 7.88 6.53
N ILE A 91 -5.46 6.93 6.13
CA ILE A 91 -4.14 7.26 5.61
C ILE A 91 -4.27 7.68 4.15
N ASP A 92 -3.93 8.92 3.86
CA ASP A 92 -4.04 9.51 2.52
C ASP A 92 -2.79 9.30 1.69
N ASN A 93 -1.62 9.30 2.33
CA ASN A 93 -0.34 9.29 1.64
C ASN A 93 0.59 8.26 2.28
N ALA A 94 1.12 7.35 1.48
CA ALA A 94 2.11 6.37 1.93
C ALA A 94 2.85 5.80 0.74
N ILE A 95 4.13 5.48 0.94
CA ILE A 95 4.93 4.75 -0.02
C ILE A 95 5.02 3.31 0.47
N VAL A 96 4.63 2.36 -0.38
CA VAL A 96 4.68 0.93 -0.07
C VAL A 96 5.72 0.28 -0.97
N GLU A 97 6.84 -0.07 -0.38
CA GLU A 97 7.90 -0.80 -1.08
C GLU A 97 7.71 -2.29 -0.87
N ILE A 98 7.79 -3.05 -1.94
CA ILE A 98 7.62 -4.50 -1.90
C ILE A 98 8.64 -5.15 -2.83
N ASP A 99 9.22 -6.26 -2.40
CA ASP A 99 10.26 -6.94 -3.17
C ASP A 99 9.74 -8.13 -3.98
N ASN A 100 8.44 -8.24 -4.17
CA ASN A 100 7.82 -9.26 -4.98
C ASN A 100 6.48 -8.75 -5.54
N GLU A 101 5.79 -9.59 -6.28
CA GLU A 101 4.57 -9.19 -6.99
C GLU A 101 3.29 -9.28 -6.17
N GLU A 102 3.33 -9.89 -4.99
CA GLU A 102 2.14 -10.08 -4.17
C GLU A 102 2.37 -9.64 -2.73
N VAL A 103 1.41 -8.88 -2.19
CA VAL A 103 1.41 -8.46 -0.78
C VAL A 103 1.25 -9.69 0.11
N PRO A 104 2.04 -9.82 1.21
CA PRO A 104 1.90 -10.93 2.14
C PRO A 104 0.48 -11.05 2.66
N ILE A 105 -0.02 -12.28 2.76
CA ILE A 105 -1.40 -12.54 3.20
C ILE A 105 -1.56 -12.35 4.72
N LEU A 106 -0.51 -12.58 5.48
CA LEU A 106 -0.50 -12.52 6.95
C LEU A 106 -1.60 -13.43 7.52
N ASP A 107 -2.58 -12.87 8.24
CA ASP A 107 -3.68 -13.66 8.81
C ASP A 107 -4.91 -13.72 7.90
N GLY A 108 -4.82 -13.17 6.68
CA GLY A 108 -5.93 -13.16 5.74
C GLY A 108 -6.94 -12.04 5.96
N SER A 109 -6.60 -11.06 6.80
CA SER A 109 -7.45 -9.90 7.08
C SER A 109 -6.64 -8.62 7.09
N ALA A 110 -7.31 -7.48 7.24
CA ALA A 110 -6.66 -6.18 7.39
C ALA A 110 -6.08 -5.96 8.80
N LYS A 111 -6.36 -6.83 9.75
CA LYS A 111 -6.07 -6.63 11.18
C LYS A 111 -4.59 -6.34 11.44
N ASN A 112 -3.68 -7.15 10.89
CA ASN A 112 -2.25 -6.98 11.14
C ASN A 112 -1.74 -5.67 10.55
N PHE A 113 -2.24 -5.27 9.39
CA PHE A 113 -1.89 -3.98 8.80
C PHE A 113 -2.39 -2.83 9.66
N ILE A 114 -3.63 -2.90 10.13
CA ILE A 114 -4.24 -1.88 10.99
C ILE A 114 -3.43 -1.72 12.28
N GLU A 115 -3.09 -2.82 12.95
CA GLU A 115 -2.33 -2.79 14.19
C GLU A 115 -0.96 -2.15 13.99
N LYS A 116 -0.27 -2.49 12.92
CA LYS A 116 1.06 -1.94 12.62
C LYS A 116 0.98 -0.45 12.29
N ILE A 117 -0.01 -0.03 11.52
CA ILE A 117 -0.18 1.38 11.17
C ILE A 117 -0.50 2.21 12.42
N ILE A 118 -1.41 1.74 13.27
CA ILE A 118 -1.75 2.43 14.51
C ILE A 118 -0.53 2.51 15.42
N SER A 119 0.25 1.44 15.54
CA SER A 119 1.46 1.43 16.37
C SER A 119 2.53 2.39 15.87
N SER A 120 2.60 2.62 14.55
CA SER A 120 3.58 3.54 13.99
C SER A 120 3.29 5.00 14.32
N GLY A 121 2.02 5.33 14.59
CA GLY A 121 1.57 6.71 14.76
C GLY A 121 1.29 7.38 13.42
N PHE A 122 0.76 8.59 13.51
CA PHE A 122 0.33 9.36 12.33
C PHE A 122 1.00 10.73 12.32
N GLU A 123 1.18 11.26 11.11
CA GLU A 123 1.49 12.66 10.89
C GLU A 123 0.36 13.28 10.07
N ILE A 124 -0.13 14.42 10.54
CA ILE A 124 -1.19 15.17 9.89
C ILE A 124 -0.56 16.39 9.25
N SER A 125 -0.75 16.54 7.94
CA SER A 125 -0.20 17.68 7.19
C SER A 125 -1.09 18.90 7.33
N GLU A 126 -0.60 20.05 6.84
CA GLU A 126 -1.42 21.25 6.73
C GLU A 126 -2.31 21.23 5.48
N GLU A 127 -2.08 20.29 4.57
CA GLU A 127 -2.84 20.20 3.32
C GLU A 127 -4.21 19.56 3.55
N PRO A 128 -5.28 20.15 3.02
CA PRO A 128 -6.61 19.54 3.12
C PRO A 128 -6.72 18.31 2.23
N ILE A 129 -7.64 17.43 2.61
CA ILE A 129 -8.01 16.28 1.77
C ILE A 129 -8.72 16.81 0.52
N LYS A 130 -8.31 16.31 -0.61
CA LYS A 130 -8.90 16.68 -1.89
C LYS A 130 -10.06 15.79 -2.29
#